data_f0b2aa623fb70847d8535295b03d1bb0
#
_entry.id   f0b2aa623fb70847d8535295b03d1bb0
#
_cell.length_a   1.000
_cell.length_b   1.000
_cell.length_c   1.000
_cell.angle_alpha   90.00
_cell.angle_beta   90.00
_cell.angle_gamma   90.00
#
_symmetry.space_group_name_H-M   'P 1'
#
loop_
_entity.id
_entity.type
_entity.pdbx_description
1 polymer ?
#
loop_
_entity_poly.entity_id
_entity_poly.type
_entity_poly.pdbx_seq_one_letter_code
_entity_poly.pdbx_strand_id
1 'polypeptide(L)'
;MLDLLLAGYPRSAGELARSAGVAPSTGSGHLAALEKAGLVHSVSKGRHRYYSIAGTEVAAALESLARICPPTPVRSLRQSLAARELRFARTCYDHLAGTLGVAALDAWLSLRWLRVSGLTYNLAPEGQRQLGDLGVDIERARSSRRAFARPCLDWTEHRYHLAGALGAEITRTMLSRNWFRRARAGRGLWLTSAGRDGLIGLGVRKAGLSAEQARNHR
;
A
#
# COMPACT_ATOMS: atom_id res chain seq x y z
N MET A 1 6.40 -3.12 -14.83
CA MET A 1 7.42 -3.55 -13.84
C MET A 1 7.35 -2.71 -12.57
N LEU A 2 7.56 -1.40 -12.61
CA LEU A 2 7.56 -0.54 -11.41
C LEU A 2 6.24 -0.61 -10.63
N ASP A 3 5.09 -0.61 -11.30
CA ASP A 3 3.78 -0.74 -10.62
C ASP A 3 3.67 -2.04 -9.78
N LEU A 4 4.23 -3.14 -10.26
CA LEU A 4 4.27 -4.40 -9.51
C LEU A 4 5.18 -4.32 -8.28
N LEU A 5 6.26 -3.55 -8.35
CA LEU A 5 7.19 -3.31 -7.24
C LEU A 5 6.63 -2.33 -6.19
N LEU A 6 5.70 -1.46 -6.58
CA LEU A 6 4.95 -0.62 -5.63
C LEU A 6 4.06 -1.42 -4.67
N ALA A 7 3.92 -2.73 -4.88
CA ALA A 7 3.32 -3.63 -3.89
C ALA A 7 4.13 -3.75 -2.57
N GLY A 8 5.34 -3.20 -2.52
CA GLY A 8 6.17 -3.13 -1.31
C GLY A 8 6.91 -4.42 -0.96
N TYR A 9 7.04 -5.38 -1.88
CA TYR A 9 7.83 -6.60 -1.67
C TYR A 9 8.65 -6.98 -2.91
N PRO A 10 9.81 -7.66 -2.69
CA PRO A 10 10.72 -8.00 -3.76
C PRO A 10 10.10 -8.96 -4.79
N ARG A 11 10.43 -8.77 -6.08
CA ARG A 11 10.02 -9.64 -7.19
C ARG A 11 11.22 -10.09 -8.00
N SER A 12 11.17 -11.33 -8.49
CA SER A 12 12.22 -11.84 -9.38
C SER A 12 12.16 -11.20 -10.77
N ALA A 13 13.30 -11.13 -11.46
CA ALA A 13 13.37 -10.64 -12.83
C ALA A 13 12.37 -11.34 -13.76
N GLY A 14 12.22 -12.66 -13.63
CA GLY A 14 11.27 -13.44 -14.42
C GLY A 14 9.80 -13.10 -14.15
N GLU A 15 9.41 -12.83 -12.90
CA GLU A 15 8.05 -12.37 -12.57
C GLU A 15 7.78 -11.00 -13.20
N LEU A 16 8.75 -10.08 -13.11
CA LEU A 16 8.64 -8.72 -13.64
C LEU A 16 8.55 -8.71 -15.17
N ALA A 17 9.35 -9.53 -15.86
CA ALA A 17 9.31 -9.67 -17.31
C ALA A 17 7.95 -10.23 -17.77
N ARG A 18 7.46 -11.31 -17.15
CA ARG A 18 6.14 -11.90 -17.46
C ARG A 18 5.01 -10.90 -17.22
N SER A 19 5.04 -10.17 -16.11
CA SER A 19 4.01 -9.17 -15.80
C SER A 19 4.01 -8.00 -16.78
N ALA A 20 5.15 -7.66 -17.33
CA ALA A 20 5.30 -6.60 -18.34
C ALA A 20 5.04 -7.09 -19.77
N GLY A 21 4.82 -8.39 -19.97
CA GLY A 21 4.59 -8.97 -21.31
C GLY A 21 5.82 -8.89 -22.24
N VAL A 22 7.03 -8.93 -21.65
CA VAL A 22 8.29 -8.85 -22.42
C VAL A 22 9.15 -10.11 -22.27
N ALA A 23 10.05 -10.35 -23.22
CA ALA A 23 11.01 -11.44 -23.15
C ALA A 23 11.95 -11.27 -21.93
N PRO A 24 12.45 -12.37 -21.32
CA PRO A 24 13.32 -12.30 -20.15
C PRO A 24 14.58 -11.45 -20.36
N SER A 25 15.19 -11.49 -21.55
CA SER A 25 16.35 -10.67 -21.91
C SER A 25 16.03 -9.18 -21.93
N THR A 26 14.91 -8.82 -22.56
CA THR A 26 14.39 -7.43 -22.57
C THR A 26 14.07 -6.95 -21.14
N GLY A 27 13.42 -7.81 -20.34
CA GLY A 27 13.15 -7.53 -18.92
C GLY A 27 14.42 -7.25 -18.12
N SER A 28 15.46 -8.04 -18.34
CA SER A 28 16.76 -7.86 -17.69
C SER A 28 17.42 -6.54 -18.09
N GLY A 29 17.35 -6.14 -19.35
CA GLY A 29 17.86 -4.86 -19.83
C GLY A 29 17.13 -3.68 -19.19
N HIS A 30 15.80 -3.73 -19.13
CA HIS A 30 15.01 -2.69 -18.44
C HIS A 30 15.34 -2.60 -16.95
N LEU A 31 15.46 -3.75 -16.26
CA LEU A 31 15.79 -3.77 -14.85
C LEU A 31 17.19 -3.21 -14.57
N ALA A 32 18.17 -3.52 -15.42
CA ALA A 32 19.52 -2.94 -15.33
C ALA A 32 19.49 -1.40 -15.50
N ALA A 33 18.70 -0.89 -16.46
CA ALA A 33 18.54 0.55 -16.67
C ALA A 33 17.87 1.22 -15.46
N LEU A 34 16.81 0.61 -14.89
CA LEU A 34 16.13 1.12 -13.70
C LEU A 34 17.04 1.11 -12.46
N GLU A 35 17.88 0.08 -12.32
CA GLU A 35 18.84 -0.03 -11.21
C GLU A 35 19.95 1.03 -11.35
N LYS A 36 20.47 1.22 -12.57
CA LYS A 36 21.46 2.28 -12.88
C LYS A 36 20.89 3.67 -12.62
N ALA A 37 19.58 3.88 -12.87
CA ALA A 37 18.89 5.13 -12.58
C ALA A 37 18.53 5.32 -11.09
N GLY A 38 18.84 4.36 -10.22
CA GLY A 38 18.52 4.44 -8.79
C GLY A 38 17.02 4.28 -8.46
N LEU A 39 16.21 3.81 -9.40
CA LEU A 39 14.76 3.62 -9.20
C LEU A 39 14.43 2.28 -8.54
N VAL A 40 15.27 1.28 -8.72
CA VAL A 40 15.18 -0.02 -8.07
C VAL A 40 16.53 -0.42 -7.50
N HIS A 41 16.52 -1.31 -6.52
CA HIS A 41 17.70 -2.05 -6.06
C HIS A 41 17.43 -3.54 -6.18
N SER A 42 18.48 -4.33 -6.25
CA SER A 42 18.37 -5.79 -6.31
C SER A 42 19.19 -6.48 -5.23
N VAL A 43 18.71 -7.66 -4.84
CA VAL A 43 19.39 -8.58 -3.93
C VAL A 43 19.41 -9.96 -4.56
N SER A 44 20.57 -10.60 -4.60
CA SER A 44 20.71 -11.98 -5.06
C SER A 44 20.36 -12.96 -3.94
N LYS A 45 19.49 -13.93 -4.23
CA LYS A 45 19.15 -15.03 -3.33
C LYS A 45 19.20 -16.33 -4.12
N GLY A 46 20.25 -17.12 -3.90
CA GLY A 46 20.55 -18.30 -4.70
C GLY A 46 20.77 -17.93 -6.17
N ARG A 47 20.08 -18.61 -7.08
CA ARG A 47 20.16 -18.37 -8.54
C ARG A 47 19.25 -17.23 -9.03
N HIS A 48 18.51 -16.58 -8.13
CA HIS A 48 17.55 -15.55 -8.49
C HIS A 48 17.96 -14.19 -7.98
N ARG A 49 17.69 -13.18 -8.80
CA ARG A 49 17.83 -11.76 -8.46
C ARG A 49 16.44 -11.19 -8.20
N TYR A 50 16.25 -10.60 -7.03
CA TYR A 50 15.00 -10.00 -6.59
C TYR A 50 15.16 -8.49 -6.55
N TYR A 51 14.20 -7.79 -7.12
CA TYR A 51 14.18 -6.34 -7.27
C TYR A 51 13.13 -5.74 -6.35
N SER A 52 13.43 -4.55 -5.82
CA SER A 52 12.53 -3.72 -5.01
C SER A 52 12.67 -2.26 -5.43
N ILE A 53 11.66 -1.45 -5.15
CA ILE A 53 11.78 0.02 -5.28
C ILE A 53 12.91 0.52 -4.36
N ALA A 54 13.72 1.45 -4.84
CA ALA A 54 14.93 1.90 -4.15
C ALA A 54 14.66 2.69 -2.85
N GLY A 55 13.41 3.09 -2.60
CA GLY A 55 13.04 3.76 -1.35
C GLY A 55 11.66 4.41 -1.39
N THR A 56 11.27 4.98 -0.26
CA THR A 56 9.96 5.64 -0.09
C THR A 56 9.79 6.87 -0.95
N GLU A 57 10.87 7.58 -1.27
CA GLU A 57 10.85 8.79 -2.10
C GLU A 57 10.59 8.44 -3.56
N VAL A 58 11.26 7.39 -4.07
CA VAL A 58 10.99 6.85 -5.41
C VAL A 58 9.55 6.34 -5.50
N ALA A 59 9.07 5.62 -4.49
CA ALA A 59 7.69 5.17 -4.45
C ALA A 59 6.70 6.34 -4.48
N ALA A 60 6.95 7.40 -3.71
CA ALA A 60 6.11 8.59 -3.68
C ALA A 60 6.12 9.34 -5.04
N ALA A 61 7.26 9.41 -5.71
CA ALA A 61 7.35 9.99 -7.05
C ALA A 61 6.54 9.20 -8.08
N LEU A 62 6.64 7.86 -8.06
CA LEU A 62 5.87 6.98 -8.94
C LEU A 62 4.35 7.07 -8.69
N GLU A 63 3.92 7.15 -7.43
CA GLU A 63 2.51 7.38 -7.08
C GLU A 63 2.03 8.77 -7.55
N SER A 64 2.90 9.77 -7.50
CA SER A 64 2.59 11.11 -8.02
C SER A 64 2.43 11.12 -9.52
N LEU A 65 3.28 10.40 -10.26
CA LEU A 65 3.14 10.21 -11.70
C LEU A 65 1.84 9.46 -12.06
N ALA A 66 1.48 8.43 -11.29
CA ALA A 66 0.23 7.69 -11.52
C ALA A 66 -1.03 8.56 -11.44
N ARG A 67 -0.99 9.70 -10.70
CA ARG A 67 -2.11 10.64 -10.61
C ARG A 67 -2.31 11.49 -11.86
N ILE A 68 -1.24 11.81 -12.56
CA ILE A 68 -1.28 12.66 -13.77
C ILE A 68 -1.36 11.84 -15.05
N CYS A 69 -1.06 10.53 -14.99
CA CYS A 69 -1.23 9.65 -16.14
C CYS A 69 -2.72 9.38 -16.38
N PRO A 70 -3.17 9.41 -17.63
CA PRO A 70 -4.53 9.01 -17.96
C PRO A 70 -4.77 7.55 -17.55
N PRO A 71 -5.97 7.20 -17.07
CA PRO A 71 -6.29 5.83 -16.71
C PRO A 71 -6.17 4.92 -17.93
N THR A 72 -5.56 3.75 -17.73
CA THR A 72 -5.48 2.74 -18.79
C THR A 72 -6.89 2.25 -19.12
N PRO A 73 -7.31 2.24 -20.41
CA PRO A 73 -8.62 1.74 -20.78
C PRO A 73 -8.84 0.30 -20.33
N VAL A 74 -9.94 0.07 -19.63
CA VAL A 74 -10.36 -1.28 -19.21
C VAL A 74 -10.93 -2.01 -20.40
N ARG A 75 -10.28 -3.11 -20.83
CA ARG A 75 -10.66 -3.87 -22.03
C ARG A 75 -11.34 -5.21 -21.73
N SER A 76 -11.46 -5.59 -20.46
CA SER A 76 -12.07 -6.87 -20.06
C SER A 76 -12.70 -6.78 -18.68
N LEU A 77 -13.67 -7.67 -18.40
CA LEU A 77 -14.28 -7.81 -17.07
C LEU A 77 -13.23 -8.10 -15.98
N ARG A 78 -12.24 -8.94 -16.30
CA ARG A 78 -11.13 -9.26 -15.37
C ARG A 78 -10.32 -8.01 -15.01
N GLN A 79 -10.02 -7.14 -15.98
CA GLN A 79 -9.33 -5.86 -15.73
C GLN A 79 -10.20 -4.91 -14.89
N SER A 80 -11.53 -4.87 -15.14
CA SER A 80 -12.45 -4.09 -14.34
C SER A 80 -12.49 -4.55 -12.88
N LEU A 81 -12.57 -5.84 -12.63
CA LEU A 81 -12.53 -6.40 -11.27
C LEU A 81 -11.21 -6.09 -10.56
N ALA A 82 -10.07 -6.29 -11.24
CA ALA A 82 -8.76 -5.97 -10.68
C ALA A 82 -8.60 -4.47 -10.36
N ALA A 83 -9.12 -3.58 -11.22
CA ALA A 83 -9.12 -2.15 -10.97
C ALA A 83 -9.99 -1.76 -9.76
N ARG A 84 -11.17 -2.39 -9.60
CA ARG A 84 -12.05 -2.19 -8.43
C ARG A 84 -11.39 -2.67 -7.13
N GLU A 85 -10.73 -3.83 -7.16
CA GLU A 85 -9.98 -4.35 -6.02
C GLU A 85 -8.86 -3.41 -5.61
N LEU A 86 -8.05 -2.94 -6.58
CA LEU A 86 -6.98 -1.98 -6.33
C LEU A 86 -7.51 -0.64 -5.79
N ARG A 87 -8.65 -0.18 -6.29
CA ARG A 87 -9.29 1.03 -5.78
C ARG A 87 -9.77 0.85 -4.35
N PHE A 88 -10.36 -0.30 -4.01
CA PHE A 88 -10.91 -0.56 -2.70
C PHE A 88 -9.84 -0.63 -1.61
N ALA A 89 -8.84 -1.50 -1.77
CA ALA A 89 -7.74 -1.62 -0.84
C ALA A 89 -6.45 -2.09 -1.53
N ARG A 90 -5.37 -1.41 -1.28
CA ARG A 90 -4.04 -1.74 -1.78
C ARG A 90 -2.96 -1.26 -0.83
N THR A 91 -1.73 -1.70 -1.06
CA THR A 91 -0.58 -0.99 -0.50
C THR A 91 -0.15 0.13 -1.45
N CYS A 92 0.14 1.30 -0.88
CA CYS A 92 0.91 2.37 -1.49
C CYS A 92 2.32 2.24 -0.94
N TYR A 93 3.18 1.50 -1.63
CA TYR A 93 4.46 1.01 -1.15
C TYR A 93 4.30 0.11 0.10
N ASP A 94 4.32 0.66 1.33
CA ASP A 94 4.29 -0.09 2.58
C ASP A 94 3.10 0.25 3.51
N HIS A 95 2.24 1.18 3.12
CA HIS A 95 1.09 1.62 3.92
C HIS A 95 -0.23 1.41 3.18
N LEU A 96 -1.34 1.35 3.92
CA LEU A 96 -2.69 1.10 3.41
C LEU A 96 -3.20 2.30 2.60
N ALA A 97 -3.73 2.04 1.42
CA ALA A 97 -4.27 3.00 0.48
C ALA A 97 -5.57 2.50 -0.16
N GLY A 98 -6.12 3.32 -1.06
CA GLY A 98 -7.45 3.11 -1.65
C GLY A 98 -8.56 3.59 -0.72
N THR A 99 -9.78 3.23 -1.07
CA THR A 99 -10.98 3.62 -0.30
C THR A 99 -10.84 3.32 1.20
N LEU A 100 -10.29 2.14 1.54
CA LEU A 100 -10.08 1.76 2.95
C LEU A 100 -8.99 2.58 3.64
N GLY A 101 -7.90 2.91 2.96
CA GLY A 101 -6.84 3.75 3.53
C GLY A 101 -7.34 5.16 3.82
N VAL A 102 -8.12 5.73 2.90
CA VAL A 102 -8.78 7.03 3.08
C VAL A 102 -9.79 6.99 4.23
N ALA A 103 -10.68 5.97 4.25
CA ALA A 103 -11.69 5.82 5.28
C ALA A 103 -11.09 5.65 6.69
N ALA A 104 -9.96 4.94 6.80
CA ALA A 104 -9.25 4.78 8.06
C ALA A 104 -8.67 6.12 8.56
N LEU A 105 -8.01 6.90 7.68
CA LEU A 105 -7.51 8.22 8.04
C LEU A 105 -8.63 9.15 8.47
N ASP A 106 -9.75 9.20 7.72
CA ASP A 106 -10.91 10.01 8.07
C ASP A 106 -11.47 9.67 9.46
N ALA A 107 -11.59 8.36 9.76
CA ALA A 107 -12.06 7.90 11.06
C ALA A 107 -11.13 8.38 12.18
N TRP A 108 -9.82 8.20 12.04
CA TRP A 108 -8.85 8.57 13.05
C TRP A 108 -8.70 10.08 13.26
N LEU A 109 -8.89 10.87 12.19
CA LEU A 109 -9.00 12.32 12.31
C LEU A 109 -10.30 12.75 13.03
N SER A 110 -11.43 12.13 12.69
CA SER A 110 -12.73 12.39 13.32
C SER A 110 -12.75 12.01 14.79
N LEU A 111 -12.09 10.91 15.17
CA LEU A 111 -11.90 10.46 16.54
C LEU A 111 -10.81 11.25 17.30
N ARG A 112 -10.15 12.18 16.61
CA ARG A 112 -9.02 12.95 17.14
C ARG A 112 -7.84 12.10 17.62
N TRP A 113 -7.71 10.87 17.11
CA TRP A 113 -6.52 10.04 17.32
C TRP A 113 -5.31 10.60 16.58
N LEU A 114 -5.56 11.18 15.40
CA LEU A 114 -4.59 11.95 14.63
C LEU A 114 -5.05 13.40 14.56
N ARG A 115 -4.09 14.33 14.61
CA ARG A 115 -4.31 15.77 14.45
C ARG A 115 -3.38 16.29 13.37
N VAL A 116 -3.90 17.13 12.47
CA VAL A 116 -3.10 17.80 11.44
C VAL A 116 -2.11 18.75 12.12
N SER A 117 -0.86 18.71 11.69
CA SER A 117 0.23 19.57 12.16
C SER A 117 1.11 19.96 10.97
N GLY A 118 0.81 21.07 10.33
CA GLY A 118 1.44 21.48 9.08
C GLY A 118 1.28 20.43 7.99
N LEU A 119 2.38 19.89 7.48
CA LEU A 119 2.41 18.83 6.45
C LEU A 119 2.48 17.41 7.03
N THR A 120 2.20 17.25 8.34
CA THR A 120 2.30 15.97 9.05
C THR A 120 1.06 15.73 9.92
N TYR A 121 1.03 14.57 10.57
CA TYR A 121 0.04 14.26 11.61
C TYR A 121 0.74 13.99 12.94
N ASN A 122 0.17 14.51 14.02
CA ASN A 122 0.53 14.16 15.39
C ASN A 122 -0.40 13.08 15.91
N LEU A 123 0.14 12.06 16.57
CA LEU A 123 -0.60 11.00 17.22
C LEU A 123 -0.97 11.47 18.64
N ALA A 124 -2.28 11.55 18.93
CA ALA A 124 -2.80 11.91 20.23
C ALA A 124 -2.69 10.72 21.22
N PRO A 125 -2.69 10.97 22.56
CA PRO A 125 -2.59 9.91 23.57
C PRO A 125 -3.63 8.80 23.40
N GLU A 126 -4.87 9.14 23.07
CA GLU A 126 -5.93 8.15 22.82
C GLU A 126 -5.62 7.29 21.57
N GLY A 127 -5.17 7.91 20.47
CA GLY A 127 -4.74 7.17 19.30
C GLY A 127 -3.54 6.27 19.60
N GLN A 128 -2.60 6.73 20.43
CA GLN A 128 -1.47 5.92 20.86
C GLN A 128 -1.93 4.69 21.64
N ARG A 129 -2.88 4.85 22.56
CA ARG A 129 -3.45 3.76 23.32
C ARG A 129 -4.15 2.75 22.42
N GLN A 130 -5.08 3.19 21.57
CA GLN A 130 -5.87 2.33 20.69
C GLN A 130 -5.01 1.56 19.67
N LEU A 131 -4.02 2.21 19.07
CA LEU A 131 -3.10 1.55 18.17
C LEU A 131 -2.12 0.62 18.91
N GLY A 132 -1.73 0.98 20.13
CA GLY A 132 -0.92 0.13 21.00
C GLY A 132 -1.67 -1.15 21.39
N ASP A 133 -2.94 -1.05 21.78
CA ASP A 133 -3.82 -2.20 22.08
C ASP A 133 -3.99 -3.13 20.85
N LEU A 134 -3.96 -2.55 19.65
CA LEU A 134 -3.90 -3.34 18.40
C LEU A 134 -2.55 -4.04 18.21
N GLY A 135 -1.50 -3.67 18.94
CA GLY A 135 -0.15 -4.21 18.80
C GLY A 135 0.71 -3.47 17.77
N VAL A 136 0.37 -2.22 17.47
CA VAL A 136 1.20 -1.34 16.64
C VAL A 136 2.42 -0.90 17.46
N ASP A 137 3.61 -1.17 16.96
CA ASP A 137 4.86 -0.75 17.57
C ASP A 137 5.14 0.73 17.26
N ILE A 138 4.60 1.60 18.10
CA ILE A 138 4.66 3.06 17.94
C ILE A 138 6.10 3.55 18.15
N GLU A 139 6.85 2.94 19.08
CA GLU A 139 8.23 3.34 19.36
C GLU A 139 9.15 3.02 18.17
N ARG A 140 8.95 1.87 17.54
CA ARG A 140 9.62 1.54 16.29
C ARG A 140 9.28 2.54 15.18
N ALA A 141 8.02 2.98 15.09
CA ALA A 141 7.64 4.01 14.13
C ALA A 141 8.34 5.35 14.43
N ARG A 142 8.45 5.75 15.71
CA ARG A 142 9.12 6.98 16.15
C ARG A 142 10.63 6.96 15.91
N SER A 143 11.29 5.83 16.14
CA SER A 143 12.74 5.65 15.94
C SER A 143 13.16 5.57 14.48
N SER A 144 12.21 5.50 13.55
CA SER A 144 12.49 5.47 12.12
C SER A 144 13.10 6.79 11.63
N ARG A 145 14.05 6.70 10.67
CA ARG A 145 14.60 7.87 9.98
C ARG A 145 13.60 8.59 9.08
N ARG A 146 12.42 7.98 8.84
CA ARG A 146 11.35 8.52 8.00
C ARG A 146 10.47 9.46 8.79
N ALA A 147 9.69 10.30 8.09
CA ALA A 147 8.62 11.06 8.72
C ALA A 147 7.69 10.11 9.49
N PHE A 148 7.37 10.44 10.74
CA PHE A 148 6.56 9.59 11.62
C PHE A 148 5.16 9.32 11.04
N ALA A 149 4.41 10.39 10.74
CA ALA A 149 3.07 10.29 10.15
C ALA A 149 2.85 11.47 9.20
N ARG A 150 2.50 11.20 7.95
CA ARG A 150 2.30 12.21 6.91
C ARG A 150 1.14 11.86 6.01
N PRO A 151 0.51 12.85 5.35
CA PRO A 151 -0.44 12.60 4.28
C PRO A 151 0.25 11.99 3.05
N CYS A 152 -0.47 11.10 2.36
CA CYS A 152 -0.14 10.64 1.03
C CYS A 152 -1.43 10.72 0.20
N LEU A 153 -1.40 11.46 -0.91
CA LEU A 153 -2.58 11.65 -1.74
C LEU A 153 -2.86 10.40 -2.56
N ASP A 154 -4.04 9.82 -2.37
CA ASP A 154 -4.48 8.64 -3.10
C ASP A 154 -4.82 8.98 -4.56
N TRP A 155 -4.26 8.24 -5.52
CA TRP A 155 -4.45 8.52 -6.94
C TRP A 155 -5.83 8.06 -7.47
N THR A 156 -6.55 7.20 -6.73
CA THR A 156 -7.90 6.76 -7.11
C THR A 156 -9.01 7.53 -6.42
N GLU A 157 -8.78 7.95 -5.17
CA GLU A 157 -9.78 8.62 -4.34
C GLU A 157 -9.61 10.15 -4.35
N HIS A 158 -8.44 10.66 -4.82
CA HIS A 158 -8.06 12.08 -4.77
C HIS A 158 -8.19 12.70 -3.37
N ARG A 159 -7.98 11.89 -2.36
CA ARG A 159 -8.02 12.21 -0.93
C ARG A 159 -6.81 11.62 -0.24
N TYR A 160 -6.48 12.10 0.95
CA TYR A 160 -5.32 11.61 1.68
C TYR A 160 -5.60 10.29 2.42
N HIS A 161 -4.57 9.46 2.52
CA HIS A 161 -4.45 8.33 3.42
C HIS A 161 -3.16 8.47 4.24
N LEU A 162 -3.05 7.71 5.34
CA LEU A 162 -1.92 7.81 6.28
C LEU A 162 -0.69 7.11 5.72
N ALA A 163 0.39 7.85 5.60
CA ALA A 163 1.73 7.37 5.27
C ALA A 163 2.73 7.67 6.40
N GLY A 164 4.01 7.46 6.12
CA GLY A 164 5.09 7.59 7.08
C GLY A 164 5.33 6.28 7.83
N ALA A 165 6.20 6.33 8.83
CA ALA A 165 6.57 5.16 9.61
C ALA A 165 5.36 4.57 10.35
N LEU A 166 4.46 5.43 10.87
CA LEU A 166 3.24 4.99 11.54
C LEU A 166 2.27 4.28 10.59
N GLY A 167 2.06 4.83 9.38
CA GLY A 167 1.20 4.19 8.36
C GLY A 167 1.71 2.81 7.96
N ALA A 168 3.04 2.68 7.78
CA ALA A 168 3.69 1.41 7.48
C ALA A 168 3.52 0.40 8.61
N GLU A 169 3.72 0.83 9.87
CA GLU A 169 3.65 -0.03 11.03
C GLU A 169 2.22 -0.53 11.31
N ILE A 170 1.22 0.34 11.17
CA ILE A 170 -0.20 -0.03 11.23
C ILE A 170 -0.52 -1.09 10.16
N THR A 171 -0.10 -0.87 8.92
CA THR A 171 -0.36 -1.81 7.82
C THR A 171 0.32 -3.15 8.05
N ARG A 172 1.56 -3.15 8.55
CA ARG A 172 2.29 -4.36 8.95
C ARG A 172 1.51 -5.14 10.01
N THR A 173 1.03 -4.46 11.04
CA THR A 173 0.24 -5.06 12.13
C THR A 173 -1.08 -5.64 11.62
N MET A 174 -1.81 -4.93 10.77
CA MET A 174 -3.04 -5.43 10.17
C MET A 174 -2.80 -6.68 9.30
N LEU A 175 -1.71 -6.71 8.55
CA LEU A 175 -1.32 -7.88 7.74
C LEU A 175 -0.93 -9.07 8.63
N SER A 176 -0.16 -8.88 9.70
CA SER A 176 0.24 -9.94 10.64
C SER A 176 -0.95 -10.54 11.41
N ARG A 177 -2.00 -9.74 11.63
CA ARG A 177 -3.28 -10.18 12.22
C ARG A 177 -4.25 -10.79 11.21
N ASN A 178 -3.82 -10.99 9.95
CA ASN A 178 -4.66 -11.49 8.86
C ASN A 178 -5.93 -10.64 8.61
N TRP A 179 -5.89 -9.33 8.90
CA TRP A 179 -6.98 -8.44 8.54
C TRP A 179 -7.06 -8.22 7.04
N PHE A 180 -5.93 -8.35 6.38
CA PHE A 180 -5.82 -8.31 4.93
C PHE A 180 -5.03 -9.51 4.42
N ARG A 181 -5.41 -10.01 3.24
CA ARG A 181 -4.62 -10.95 2.44
C ARG A 181 -4.12 -10.23 1.21
N ARG A 182 -2.87 -10.46 0.84
CA ARG A 182 -2.30 -9.90 -0.39
C ARG A 182 -2.87 -10.62 -1.60
N ALA A 183 -3.21 -9.87 -2.66
CA ALA A 183 -3.53 -10.45 -3.95
C ALA A 183 -2.34 -11.25 -4.49
N ARG A 184 -2.61 -12.31 -5.26
CA ARG A 184 -1.55 -13.14 -5.87
C ARG A 184 -0.64 -12.35 -6.79
N ALA A 185 -1.17 -11.33 -7.45
CA ALA A 185 -0.42 -10.43 -8.32
C ALA A 185 -0.76 -8.97 -7.98
N GLY A 186 0.24 -8.07 -8.11
CA GLY A 186 0.05 -6.65 -7.83
C GLY A 186 0.04 -6.32 -6.34
N ARG A 187 -0.51 -5.17 -6.01
CA ARG A 187 -0.51 -4.55 -4.67
C ARG A 187 -1.89 -4.51 -4.01
N GLY A 188 -2.87 -5.18 -4.59
CA GLY A 188 -4.22 -5.29 -4.04
C GLY A 188 -4.22 -6.02 -2.70
N LEU A 189 -5.14 -5.61 -1.83
CA LEU A 189 -5.39 -6.21 -0.53
C LEU A 189 -6.84 -6.66 -0.44
N TRP A 190 -7.05 -7.87 0.02
CA TRP A 190 -8.39 -8.42 0.27
C TRP A 190 -8.70 -8.32 1.75
N LEU A 191 -9.78 -7.62 2.07
CA LEU A 191 -10.26 -7.47 3.43
C LEU A 191 -10.91 -8.77 3.90
N THR A 192 -10.45 -9.30 5.04
CA THR A 192 -11.05 -10.48 5.69
C THR A 192 -12.22 -10.08 6.58
N SER A 193 -13.00 -11.07 7.09
CA SER A 193 -14.01 -10.82 8.13
C SER A 193 -13.38 -10.20 9.38
N ALA A 194 -12.28 -10.79 9.87
CA ALA A 194 -11.53 -10.27 11.01
C ALA A 194 -11.04 -8.82 10.78
N GLY A 195 -10.58 -8.52 9.54
CA GLY A 195 -10.18 -7.17 9.18
C GLY A 195 -11.34 -6.18 9.15
N ARG A 196 -12.52 -6.63 8.68
CA ARG A 196 -13.74 -5.82 8.70
C ARG A 196 -14.13 -5.46 10.14
N ASP A 197 -14.21 -6.46 11.01
CA ASP A 197 -14.58 -6.26 12.41
C ASP A 197 -13.55 -5.40 13.14
N GLY A 198 -12.26 -5.64 12.89
CA GLY A 198 -11.17 -4.85 13.43
C GLY A 198 -11.20 -3.39 12.98
N LEU A 199 -11.43 -3.10 11.70
CA LEU A 199 -11.56 -1.73 11.19
C LEU A 199 -12.78 -1.01 11.78
N ILE A 200 -13.90 -1.72 11.96
CA ILE A 200 -15.08 -1.16 12.67
C ILE A 200 -14.70 -0.81 14.12
N GLY A 201 -14.00 -1.69 14.81
CA GLY A 201 -13.48 -1.44 16.16
C GLY A 201 -12.55 -0.22 16.25
N LEU A 202 -11.82 0.07 15.16
CA LEU A 202 -11.00 1.29 15.03
C LEU A 202 -11.77 2.51 14.48
N GLY A 203 -13.11 2.46 14.48
CA GLY A 203 -13.98 3.58 14.11
C GLY A 203 -14.26 3.77 12.62
N VAL A 204 -13.79 2.86 11.77
CA VAL A 204 -14.11 2.93 10.33
C VAL A 204 -15.58 2.56 10.11
N ARG A 205 -16.34 3.44 9.44
CA ARG A 205 -17.79 3.23 9.24
C ARG A 205 -18.08 2.04 8.34
N LYS A 206 -19.12 1.26 8.68
CA LYS A 206 -19.56 0.09 7.90
C LYS A 206 -19.83 0.39 6.42
N ALA A 207 -20.37 1.56 6.11
CA ALA A 207 -20.62 2.00 4.73
C ALA A 207 -19.35 2.03 3.85
N GLY A 208 -18.18 2.36 4.42
CA GLY A 208 -16.89 2.30 3.72
C GLY A 208 -16.31 0.89 3.58
N LEU A 209 -16.89 -0.09 4.26
CA LEU A 209 -16.44 -1.48 4.28
C LEU A 209 -17.32 -2.42 3.46
N SER A 210 -18.39 -1.93 2.85
CA SER A 210 -19.27 -2.70 1.98
C SER A 210 -18.53 -3.02 0.69
N ALA A 211 -17.81 -4.11 0.71
CA ALA A 211 -17.15 -4.63 -0.47
C ALA A 211 -17.98 -5.73 -1.11
N GLU A 212 -18.25 -5.59 -2.35
CA GLU A 212 -18.55 -6.65 -3.30
C GLU A 212 -17.41 -7.71 -3.43
N GLN A 213 -16.41 -7.68 -2.54
CA GLN A 213 -15.28 -8.63 -2.52
C GLN A 213 -15.64 -10.01 -1.94
N ALA A 214 -16.83 -10.20 -1.40
CA ALA A 214 -17.22 -11.45 -0.72
C ALA A 214 -17.56 -12.62 -1.68
N ARG A 215 -17.44 -12.47 -3.00
CA ARG A 215 -17.96 -13.46 -3.95
C ARG A 215 -16.94 -14.30 -4.71
N ASN A 216 -15.65 -14.17 -4.50
CA ASN A 216 -14.63 -14.96 -5.24
C ASN A 216 -13.68 -15.73 -4.34
N HIS A 217 -14.24 -16.54 -3.42
CA HIS A 217 -13.53 -17.66 -2.81
C HIS A 217 -14.33 -18.94 -3.06
N ARG A 218 -14.29 -19.42 -4.29
CA ARG A 218 -14.40 -20.85 -4.62
C ARG A 218 -13.31 -21.23 -5.59
#